data_6a7c7999a9234290a1693782e7bb49d2
#
_entry.id   6a7c7999a9234290a1693782e7bb49d2
#
_cell.length_a   1.000
_cell.length_b   1.000
_cell.length_c   1.000
_cell.angle_alpha   90.00
_cell.angle_beta   90.00
_cell.angle_gamma   90.00
#
_symmetry.space_group_name_H-M   'P 1'
#
loop_
_entity.id
_entity.type
_entity.pdbx_description
1 polymer ?
#
loop_
_entity_poly.entity_id
_entity_poly.type
_entity_poly.pdbx_seq_one_letter_code
_entity_poly.pdbx_strand_id
1 'polypeptide(L)'
;MTDSPSGLSVEVLTEDEWPRLQSIRLAALLEDPSAFLFSHENEETYGEQEWRQEFSRGQWNIMVSDHKQIGLLGVTSEETVSEQKYYLEYLWVEPKYRRVGVASLLLTTVLARLQASGVRTVWLYILDGNEPAMHLYRRFGFQNANERVELPDHPAGGEELLRLRLAEP
;
A
#
# COMPACT_ATOMS: atom_id res chain seq x y z
N MET A 1 16.24 6.26 -23.56
CA MET A 1 16.69 6.97 -22.36
C MET A 1 15.45 7.23 -21.52
N THR A 2 15.20 6.41 -20.53
CA THR A 2 14.12 6.64 -19.55
C THR A 2 14.68 7.59 -18.52
N ASP A 3 14.31 8.88 -18.61
CA ASP A 3 14.60 9.84 -17.57
C ASP A 3 14.01 9.30 -16.26
N SER A 4 14.88 8.95 -15.31
CA SER A 4 14.44 8.76 -13.92
C SER A 4 13.89 10.11 -13.47
N PRO A 5 12.66 10.16 -12.94
CA PRO A 5 12.08 11.42 -12.50
C PRO A 5 13.01 12.05 -11.44
N SER A 6 13.54 13.22 -11.74
CA SER A 6 14.33 14.00 -10.80
C SER A 6 13.40 14.51 -9.71
N GLY A 7 13.81 14.40 -8.44
CA GLY A 7 13.03 14.95 -7.32
C GLY A 7 12.01 13.99 -6.70
N LEU A 8 12.22 12.67 -6.77
CA LEU A 8 11.39 11.71 -6.03
C LEU A 8 11.67 11.78 -4.53
N SER A 9 10.62 11.89 -3.73
CA SER A 9 10.70 11.77 -2.27
C SER A 9 9.55 10.93 -1.71
N VAL A 10 9.82 10.22 -0.61
CA VAL A 10 8.80 9.50 0.15
C VAL A 10 8.48 10.30 1.40
N GLU A 11 7.26 10.82 1.46
CA GLU A 11 6.73 11.57 2.59
C GLU A 11 5.81 10.69 3.43
N VAL A 12 5.83 10.87 4.74
CA VAL A 12 4.85 10.31 5.67
C VAL A 12 3.83 11.40 5.97
N LEU A 13 2.56 11.11 5.72
CA LEU A 13 1.50 12.08 5.99
C LEU A 13 1.28 12.24 7.50
N THR A 14 0.99 13.47 7.91
CA THR A 14 0.51 13.81 9.27
C THR A 14 -1.01 13.86 9.30
N GLU A 15 -1.62 13.80 10.47
CA GLU A 15 -3.09 13.76 10.64
C GLU A 15 -3.80 14.93 9.95
N ASP A 16 -3.22 16.11 9.96
CA ASP A 16 -3.80 17.30 9.30
C ASP A 16 -3.74 17.20 7.76
N GLU A 17 -2.96 16.27 7.24
CA GLU A 17 -2.82 16.02 5.80
C GLU A 17 -3.78 14.94 5.27
N TRP A 18 -4.80 14.56 6.04
CA TRP A 18 -5.83 13.61 5.58
C TRP A 18 -6.44 13.96 4.20
N PRO A 19 -6.58 15.24 3.78
CA PRO A 19 -7.08 15.53 2.43
C PRO A 19 -6.12 15.07 1.32
N ARG A 20 -4.83 14.96 1.62
CA ARG A 20 -3.84 14.40 0.69
C ARG A 20 -4.04 12.88 0.53
N LEU A 21 -4.33 12.18 1.64
CA LEU A 21 -4.71 10.77 1.60
C LEU A 21 -5.98 10.56 0.79
N GLN A 22 -7.03 11.35 1.06
CA GLN A 22 -8.28 11.30 0.31
C GLN A 22 -8.02 11.43 -1.20
N SER A 23 -7.28 12.46 -1.60
CA SER A 23 -7.01 12.74 -3.01
C SER A 23 -6.33 11.58 -3.73
N ILE A 24 -5.26 11.04 -3.17
CA ILE A 24 -4.50 9.97 -3.82
C ILE A 24 -5.23 8.64 -3.77
N ARG A 25 -5.97 8.36 -2.69
CA ARG A 25 -6.73 7.12 -2.56
C ARG A 25 -7.91 7.06 -3.51
N LEU A 26 -8.67 8.16 -3.64
CA LEU A 26 -9.75 8.24 -4.63
C LEU A 26 -9.20 8.12 -6.07
N ALA A 27 -8.05 8.72 -6.37
CA ALA A 27 -7.41 8.53 -7.67
C ALA A 27 -7.05 7.05 -7.92
N ALA A 28 -6.50 6.35 -6.92
CA ALA A 28 -6.14 4.95 -7.04
C ALA A 28 -7.38 4.05 -7.28
N LEU A 29 -8.45 4.26 -6.54
CA LEU A 29 -9.69 3.49 -6.67
C LEU A 29 -10.39 3.74 -8.02
N LEU A 30 -10.29 4.95 -8.56
CA LEU A 30 -10.85 5.29 -9.86
C LEU A 30 -10.07 4.65 -11.02
N GLU A 31 -8.74 4.67 -10.94
CA GLU A 31 -7.86 4.17 -12.00
C GLU A 31 -7.75 2.63 -12.03
N ASP A 32 -7.72 1.99 -10.86
CA ASP A 32 -7.50 0.55 -10.73
C ASP A 32 -8.55 -0.11 -9.81
N PRO A 33 -9.84 -0.01 -10.11
CA PRO A 33 -10.90 -0.50 -9.20
C PRO A 33 -10.78 -2.00 -8.89
N SER A 34 -10.23 -2.79 -9.79
CA SER A 34 -10.04 -4.24 -9.60
C SER A 34 -8.86 -4.61 -8.70
N ALA A 35 -8.02 -3.66 -8.33
CA ALA A 35 -6.85 -3.90 -7.48
C ALA A 35 -7.16 -3.75 -5.98
N PHE A 36 -8.37 -3.32 -5.63
CA PHE A 36 -8.76 -2.98 -4.26
C PHE A 36 -10.08 -3.64 -3.87
N LEU A 37 -10.25 -3.90 -2.56
CA LEU A 37 -11.51 -4.40 -1.99
C LEU A 37 -12.59 -3.31 -1.91
N PHE A 38 -12.20 -2.07 -1.81
CA PHE A 38 -13.08 -0.92 -1.67
C PHE A 38 -13.33 -0.25 -3.01
N SER A 39 -14.46 0.44 -3.13
CA SER A 39 -14.84 1.12 -4.37
C SER A 39 -14.74 2.64 -4.24
N HIS A 40 -14.41 3.30 -5.35
CA HIS A 40 -14.45 4.75 -5.45
C HIS A 40 -15.83 5.31 -5.07
N GLU A 41 -16.91 4.70 -5.58
CA GLU A 41 -18.30 5.14 -5.32
C GLU A 41 -18.64 5.22 -3.82
N ASN A 42 -18.09 4.30 -3.02
CA ASN A 42 -18.30 4.31 -1.58
C ASN A 42 -17.48 5.41 -0.90
N GLU A 43 -16.18 5.47 -1.20
CA GLU A 43 -15.28 6.37 -0.49
C GLU A 43 -15.39 7.84 -0.92
N GLU A 44 -15.84 8.14 -2.15
CA GLU A 44 -16.12 9.52 -2.58
C GLU A 44 -17.24 10.19 -1.77
N THR A 45 -18.08 9.40 -1.11
CA THR A 45 -19.16 9.91 -0.25
C THR A 45 -18.71 10.26 1.17
N TYR A 46 -17.47 9.88 1.54
CA TYR A 46 -16.94 10.11 2.88
C TYR A 46 -16.75 11.60 3.14
N GLY A 47 -17.20 12.03 4.33
CA GLY A 47 -16.91 13.34 4.87
C GLY A 47 -15.56 13.37 5.61
N GLU A 48 -15.25 14.52 6.22
CA GLU A 48 -14.01 14.69 6.99
C GLU A 48 -13.86 13.66 8.12
N GLN A 49 -14.95 13.33 8.82
CA GLN A 49 -14.90 12.42 9.97
C GLN A 49 -14.50 11.01 9.52
N GLU A 50 -15.05 10.51 8.43
CA GLU A 50 -14.72 9.19 7.86
C GLU A 50 -13.27 9.19 7.37
N TRP A 51 -12.80 10.25 6.72
CA TRP A 51 -11.42 10.34 6.26
C TRP A 51 -10.42 10.42 7.40
N ARG A 52 -10.73 11.12 8.48
CA ARG A 52 -9.89 11.11 9.69
C ARG A 52 -9.86 9.73 10.36
N GLN A 53 -10.98 9.02 10.35
CA GLN A 53 -11.05 7.64 10.85
C GLN A 53 -10.20 6.70 9.98
N GLU A 54 -10.30 6.79 8.65
CA GLU A 54 -9.42 6.03 7.75
C GLU A 54 -7.95 6.38 7.96
N PHE A 55 -7.65 7.66 8.10
CA PHE A 55 -6.29 8.12 8.36
C PHE A 55 -5.72 7.50 9.64
N SER A 56 -6.52 7.41 10.71
CA SER A 56 -6.09 6.86 12.00
C SER A 56 -5.80 5.35 12.01
N ARG A 57 -6.18 4.62 10.96
CA ARG A 57 -5.92 3.17 10.85
C ARG A 57 -4.46 2.81 10.67
N GLY A 58 -3.64 3.74 10.22
CA GLY A 58 -2.26 3.40 9.93
C GLY A 58 -1.37 4.58 9.60
N GLN A 59 -0.17 4.28 9.12
CA GLN A 59 0.79 5.25 8.62
C GLN A 59 0.72 5.29 7.08
N TRP A 60 0.52 6.46 6.54
CA TRP A 60 0.36 6.68 5.12
C TRP A 60 1.62 7.29 4.52
N ASN A 61 2.19 6.58 3.55
CA ASN A 61 3.40 7.00 2.85
C ASN A 61 3.02 7.33 1.41
N ILE A 62 3.44 8.50 0.95
CA ILE A 62 3.23 8.92 -0.43
C ILE A 62 4.55 9.14 -1.15
N MET A 63 4.58 8.76 -2.41
CA MET A 63 5.66 9.15 -3.32
C MET A 63 5.28 10.47 -3.98
N VAL A 64 6.20 11.43 -3.91
CA VAL A 64 6.05 12.75 -4.52
C VAL A 64 7.09 12.94 -5.61
N SER A 65 6.68 13.50 -6.74
CA SER A 65 7.54 13.97 -7.83
C SER A 65 7.07 15.35 -8.26
N ASP A 66 7.97 16.33 -8.25
CA ASP A 66 7.67 17.72 -8.65
C ASP A 66 6.38 18.26 -8.00
N HIS A 67 6.26 18.10 -6.68
CA HIS A 67 5.10 18.49 -5.86
C HIS A 67 3.80 17.71 -6.14
N LYS A 68 3.82 16.70 -7.01
CA LYS A 68 2.68 15.84 -7.32
C LYS A 68 2.77 14.52 -6.57
N GLN A 69 1.67 14.09 -5.97
CA GLN A 69 1.52 12.77 -5.38
C GLN A 69 1.36 11.75 -6.51
N ILE A 70 2.26 10.77 -6.59
CA ILE A 70 2.32 9.80 -7.67
C ILE A 70 2.29 8.34 -7.21
N GLY A 71 2.30 8.12 -5.91
CA GLY A 71 2.24 6.78 -5.32
C GLY A 71 1.79 6.81 -3.87
N LEU A 72 1.17 5.72 -3.44
CA LEU A 72 0.63 5.52 -2.09
C LEU A 72 1.06 4.14 -1.57
N LEU A 73 1.36 4.07 -0.29
CA LEU A 73 1.53 2.83 0.48
C LEU A 73 1.14 3.06 1.93
N GLY A 74 0.12 2.35 2.38
CA GLY A 74 -0.30 2.32 3.77
C GLY A 74 0.42 1.23 4.56
N VAL A 75 0.65 1.49 5.84
CA VAL A 75 1.09 0.52 6.84
C VAL A 75 0.09 0.52 7.95
N THR A 76 -0.64 -0.56 8.11
CA THR A 76 -1.58 -0.75 9.23
C THR A 76 -1.01 -1.75 10.22
N SER A 77 -1.55 -1.81 11.42
CA SER A 77 -1.15 -2.80 12.41
C SER A 77 -2.35 -3.37 13.15
N GLU A 78 -2.24 -4.63 13.51
CA GLU A 78 -3.22 -5.36 14.30
C GLU A 78 -2.53 -5.97 15.51
N GLU A 79 -3.08 -5.71 16.68
CA GLU A 79 -2.62 -6.35 17.91
C GLU A 79 -3.31 -7.71 18.05
N THR A 80 -2.50 -8.77 18.08
CA THR A 80 -2.97 -10.14 18.32
C THR A 80 -2.58 -10.57 19.73
N VAL A 81 -3.09 -11.71 20.18
CA VAL A 81 -2.77 -12.26 21.53
C VAL A 81 -1.26 -12.51 21.71
N SER A 82 -0.53 -12.76 20.65
CA SER A 82 0.89 -13.15 20.70
C SER A 82 1.86 -12.10 20.17
N GLU A 83 1.42 -11.24 19.25
CA GLU A 83 2.30 -10.29 18.58
C GLU A 83 1.51 -9.13 17.94
N GLN A 84 2.20 -8.04 17.64
CA GLN A 84 1.68 -7.00 16.75
C GLN A 84 2.06 -7.34 15.31
N LYS A 85 1.05 -7.48 14.46
CA LYS A 85 1.23 -7.70 13.02
C LYS A 85 1.17 -6.39 12.27
N TYR A 86 2.06 -6.23 11.29
CA TYR A 86 2.12 -5.07 10.41
C TYR A 86 1.75 -5.47 8.99
N TYR A 87 0.80 -4.77 8.41
CA TYR A 87 0.30 -5.04 7.06
C TYR A 87 0.64 -3.89 6.12
N LEU A 88 1.04 -4.22 4.89
CA LEU A 88 1.12 -3.27 3.79
C LEU A 88 -0.20 -3.26 3.05
N GLU A 89 -0.75 -2.08 2.84
CA GLU A 89 -2.03 -1.88 2.16
C GLU A 89 -1.92 -0.75 1.13
N TYR A 90 -2.78 -0.77 0.11
CA TYR A 90 -2.93 0.31 -0.86
C TYR A 90 -1.68 0.69 -1.64
N LEU A 91 -0.78 -0.26 -1.93
CA LEU A 91 0.31 0.05 -2.83
C LEU A 91 -0.23 0.39 -4.22
N TRP A 92 -0.08 1.65 -4.59
CA TRP A 92 -0.49 2.18 -5.88
C TRP A 92 0.52 3.18 -6.42
N VAL A 93 0.66 3.20 -7.75
CA VAL A 93 1.47 4.18 -8.48
C VAL A 93 0.67 4.66 -9.68
N GLU A 94 0.64 5.97 -9.88
CA GLU A 94 -0.01 6.60 -11.04
C GLU A 94 0.49 5.96 -12.35
N PRO A 95 -0.40 5.57 -13.29
CA PRO A 95 -0.04 4.77 -14.46
C PRO A 95 1.18 5.24 -15.24
N LYS A 96 1.30 6.55 -15.46
CA LYS A 96 2.42 7.12 -16.23
C LYS A 96 3.79 7.01 -15.55
N TYR A 97 3.82 6.75 -14.22
CA TYR A 97 5.05 6.55 -13.45
C TYR A 97 5.34 5.09 -13.12
N ARG A 98 4.59 4.16 -13.70
CA ARG A 98 4.83 2.71 -13.54
C ARG A 98 6.01 2.26 -14.38
N ARG A 99 6.59 1.10 -14.00
CA ARG A 99 7.69 0.40 -14.69
C ARG A 99 9.02 1.17 -14.74
N VAL A 100 9.13 2.27 -14.00
CA VAL A 100 10.38 3.05 -13.84
C VAL A 100 10.94 2.99 -12.40
N GLY A 101 10.48 2.02 -11.59
CA GLY A 101 11.02 1.74 -10.27
C GLY A 101 10.32 2.46 -9.10
N VAL A 102 9.29 3.28 -9.33
CA VAL A 102 8.61 4.07 -8.28
C VAL A 102 8.05 3.18 -7.17
N ALA A 103 7.30 2.11 -7.52
CA ALA A 103 6.75 1.17 -6.53
C ALA A 103 7.87 0.49 -5.72
N SER A 104 8.97 0.12 -6.38
CA SER A 104 10.12 -0.50 -5.71
C SER A 104 10.79 0.46 -4.74
N LEU A 105 10.97 1.72 -5.11
CA LEU A 105 11.55 2.74 -4.23
C LEU A 105 10.66 3.00 -3.02
N LEU A 106 9.35 3.16 -3.22
CA LEU A 106 8.39 3.36 -2.13
C LEU A 106 8.41 2.17 -1.16
N LEU A 107 8.33 0.96 -1.69
CA LEU A 107 8.35 -0.27 -0.89
C LEU A 107 9.69 -0.44 -0.13
N THR A 108 10.83 -0.22 -0.79
CA THR A 108 12.15 -0.27 -0.15
C THR A 108 12.23 0.71 1.01
N THR A 109 11.80 1.95 0.82
CA THR A 109 11.85 2.99 1.84
C THR A 109 11.00 2.65 3.05
N VAL A 110 9.77 2.17 2.83
CA VAL A 110 8.84 1.79 3.90
C VAL A 110 9.36 0.57 4.66
N LEU A 111 9.82 -0.48 3.97
CA LEU A 111 10.39 -1.68 4.60
C LEU A 111 11.62 -1.35 5.44
N ALA A 112 12.50 -0.48 4.96
CA ALA A 112 13.67 -0.04 5.73
C ALA A 112 13.28 0.70 7.02
N ARG A 113 12.24 1.56 6.98
CA ARG A 113 11.71 2.24 8.18
C ARG A 113 11.12 1.25 9.18
N LEU A 114 10.33 0.28 8.72
CA LEU A 114 9.76 -0.75 9.57
C LEU A 114 10.84 -1.60 10.23
N GLN A 115 11.86 -2.01 9.46
CA GLN A 115 13.01 -2.74 9.98
C GLN A 115 13.77 -1.94 11.05
N ALA A 116 14.03 -0.66 10.81
CA ALA A 116 14.68 0.23 11.77
C ALA A 116 13.86 0.43 13.05
N SER A 117 12.52 0.30 12.96
CA SER A 117 11.62 0.33 14.12
C SER A 117 11.50 -1.02 14.85
N GLY A 118 12.28 -2.03 14.44
CA GLY A 118 12.29 -3.35 15.09
C GLY A 118 11.22 -4.33 14.60
N VAL A 119 10.47 -3.97 13.54
CA VAL A 119 9.50 -4.90 12.92
C VAL A 119 10.24 -6.06 12.28
N ARG A 120 9.84 -7.30 12.61
CA ARG A 120 10.49 -8.53 12.11
C ARG A 120 9.78 -9.18 10.95
N THR A 121 8.48 -8.98 10.85
CA THR A 121 7.66 -9.60 9.81
C THR A 121 6.63 -8.62 9.33
N VAL A 122 6.46 -8.54 8.01
CA VAL A 122 5.48 -7.71 7.34
C VAL A 122 4.58 -8.60 6.50
N TRP A 123 3.30 -8.29 6.51
CA TRP A 123 2.25 -9.06 5.87
C TRP A 123 1.53 -8.20 4.82
N LEU A 124 0.89 -8.83 3.88
CA LEU A 124 -0.07 -8.19 2.97
C LEU A 124 -1.03 -9.21 2.40
N TYR A 125 -2.25 -8.77 2.10
CA TYR A 125 -3.18 -9.53 1.29
C TYR A 125 -3.10 -9.06 -0.16
N ILE A 126 -3.17 -9.99 -1.09
CA ILE A 126 -3.16 -9.72 -2.53
C ILE A 126 -4.36 -10.40 -3.19
N LEU A 127 -5.14 -9.62 -3.93
CA LEU A 127 -6.28 -10.14 -4.68
C LEU A 127 -5.82 -11.10 -5.78
N ASP A 128 -6.60 -12.14 -5.99
CA ASP A 128 -6.37 -13.08 -7.09
C ASP A 128 -6.32 -12.37 -8.43
N GLY A 129 -5.40 -12.80 -9.28
CA GLY A 129 -5.22 -12.23 -10.61
C GLY A 129 -4.43 -10.92 -10.66
N ASN A 130 -4.00 -10.36 -9.51
CA ASN A 130 -3.13 -9.17 -9.50
C ASN A 130 -1.66 -9.58 -9.75
N GLU A 131 -1.39 -10.11 -10.95
CA GLU A 131 -0.06 -10.61 -11.34
C GLU A 131 1.05 -9.54 -11.26
N PRO A 132 0.81 -8.27 -11.65
CA PRO A 132 1.86 -7.24 -11.54
C PRO A 132 2.32 -7.02 -10.09
N ALA A 133 1.39 -6.95 -9.15
CA ALA A 133 1.70 -6.79 -7.73
C ALA A 133 2.35 -8.07 -7.16
N MET A 134 1.84 -9.25 -7.50
CA MET A 134 2.43 -10.53 -7.11
C MET A 134 3.89 -10.63 -7.55
N HIS A 135 4.19 -10.26 -8.79
CA HIS A 135 5.55 -10.26 -9.32
C HIS A 135 6.47 -9.31 -8.55
N LEU A 136 5.99 -8.10 -8.23
CA LEU A 136 6.73 -7.14 -7.43
C LEU A 136 7.04 -7.70 -6.03
N TYR A 137 6.04 -8.19 -5.32
CA TYR A 137 6.22 -8.70 -3.95
C TYR A 137 7.14 -9.92 -3.89
N ARG A 138 7.05 -10.84 -4.85
CA ARG A 138 7.98 -11.98 -4.96
C ARG A 138 9.43 -11.53 -5.14
N ARG A 139 9.67 -10.49 -5.94
CA ARG A 139 11.02 -9.93 -6.10
C ARG A 139 11.58 -9.33 -4.82
N PHE A 140 10.72 -8.84 -3.91
CA PHE A 140 11.10 -8.38 -2.58
C PHE A 140 11.27 -9.51 -1.56
N GLY A 141 10.99 -10.75 -1.94
CA GLY A 141 11.13 -11.92 -1.09
C GLY A 141 9.88 -12.27 -0.27
N PHE A 142 8.73 -11.67 -0.58
CA PHE A 142 7.47 -12.09 0.00
C PHE A 142 7.14 -13.53 -0.42
N GLN A 143 6.67 -14.31 0.53
CA GLN A 143 6.30 -15.72 0.37
C GLN A 143 4.86 -15.92 0.76
N ASN A 144 4.18 -16.86 0.11
CA ASN A 144 2.83 -17.27 0.48
C ASN A 144 2.82 -17.79 1.92
N ALA A 145 1.89 -17.31 2.73
CA ALA A 145 1.72 -17.73 4.12
C ALA A 145 0.80 -18.94 4.27
N ASN A 146 0.32 -19.52 3.15
CA ASN A 146 -0.66 -20.61 3.10
C ASN A 146 -1.99 -20.26 3.79
N GLU A 147 -2.37 -19.01 3.72
CA GLU A 147 -3.66 -18.51 4.18
C GLU A 147 -4.34 -17.79 3.02
N ARG A 148 -5.63 -18.04 2.86
CA ARG A 148 -6.47 -17.48 1.82
C ARG A 148 -7.80 -17.05 2.39
N VAL A 149 -8.30 -15.92 1.94
CA VAL A 149 -9.65 -15.43 2.24
C VAL A 149 -10.51 -15.53 0.98
N GLU A 150 -11.65 -16.20 1.07
CA GLU A 150 -12.62 -16.24 -0.02
C GLU A 150 -13.47 -14.97 -0.02
N LEU A 151 -13.65 -14.39 -1.19
CA LEU A 151 -14.40 -13.17 -1.43
C LEU A 151 -15.48 -13.43 -2.49
N PRO A 152 -16.56 -14.16 -2.14
CA PRO A 152 -17.53 -14.63 -3.13
C PRO A 152 -18.26 -13.52 -3.89
N ASP A 153 -18.38 -12.34 -3.29
CA ASP A 153 -19.04 -11.18 -3.90
C ASP A 153 -18.05 -10.24 -4.63
N HIS A 154 -16.77 -10.54 -4.61
CA HIS A 154 -15.75 -9.76 -5.29
C HIS A 154 -15.31 -10.42 -6.59
N PRO A 155 -15.13 -9.66 -7.70
CA PRO A 155 -14.72 -10.23 -9.00
C PRO A 155 -13.44 -11.06 -8.98
N ALA A 156 -12.51 -10.77 -8.08
CA ALA A 156 -11.29 -11.56 -7.90
C ALA A 156 -11.54 -12.95 -7.30
N GLY A 157 -12.65 -13.14 -6.56
CA GLY A 157 -12.98 -14.40 -5.91
C GLY A 157 -12.27 -14.65 -4.58
N GLY A 158 -11.10 -14.06 -4.35
CA GLY A 158 -10.35 -14.22 -3.11
C GLY A 158 -9.07 -13.41 -3.05
N GLU A 159 -8.38 -13.56 -1.94
CA GLU A 159 -7.06 -12.97 -1.71
C GLU A 159 -6.15 -13.94 -0.96
N GLU A 160 -4.85 -13.88 -1.25
CA GLU A 160 -3.81 -14.67 -0.59
C GLU A 160 -3.02 -13.80 0.39
N LEU A 161 -2.68 -14.38 1.53
CA LEU A 161 -1.78 -13.75 2.50
C LEU A 161 -0.32 -14.03 2.12
N LEU A 162 0.45 -12.97 1.96
CA LEU A 162 1.90 -13.02 1.80
C LEU A 162 2.60 -12.49 3.03
N ARG A 163 3.81 -12.98 3.29
CA ARG A 163 4.69 -12.50 4.37
C ARG A 163 6.11 -12.27 3.90
N LEU A 164 6.77 -11.29 4.51
CA LEU A 164 8.20 -11.05 4.38
C LEU A 164 8.84 -11.00 5.77
N ARG A 165 9.90 -11.78 5.98
CA ARG A 165 10.75 -11.65 7.16
C ARG A 165 11.82 -10.60 6.87
N LEU A 166 11.87 -9.55 7.69
CA LEU A 166 12.91 -8.55 7.64
C LEU A 166 14.15 -9.07 8.38
N ALA A 167 15.33 -8.78 7.84
CA ALA A 167 16.58 -9.14 8.51
C ALA A 167 16.70 -8.43 9.86
N GLU A 168 17.50 -9.00 10.77
CA GLU A 168 17.86 -8.29 12.00
C GLU A 168 18.69 -7.05 11.65
N PRO A 169 18.48 -5.93 12.35
CA PRO A 169 19.26 -4.72 12.12
C PRO A 169 20.74 -4.89 12.46
#